data_529fd467010633350c917049a9865fd5
#
_entry.id   529fd467010633350c917049a9865fd5
#
_cell.length_a   1.000
_cell.length_b   1.000
_cell.length_c   1.000
_cell.angle_alpha   90.00
_cell.angle_beta   90.00
_cell.angle_gamma   90.00
#
_symmetry.space_group_name_H-M   'P 1'
#
loop_
_entity.id
_entity.type
_entity.pdbx_description
1 polymer ?
#
loop_
_entity_poly.entity_id
_entity_poly.type
_entity_poly.pdbx_seq_one_letter_code
_entity_poly.pdbx_strand_id
1 'polypeptide(L)'
;MSKRTISIVFLLALTLIATNTLYVIQETELAVKLRFGRLIETNLQPGLHYKIPFVDKVRKFDARVLTLDADPASFFTVEKKRLIVDAFSKWRIVDVDVYYRSTGGNFLIAQERLASRVNDGLRNQFGERTLQEVVSGERDQLMKNLADKLNLTVRQTLGVEVVDVRIKGIDLPPEVSEQVYRRMKAEREKEARILRSEGGEQAEKIRADADRQKTVLLANAYRVAEQTKGKGDAQATATYAAAYTKNPEFYAFIRSLTAYGRSFSNKGDVLLVDPKSDFFRYLNSQKGE
;
A
#
# COMPACT_ATOMS: atom_id res chain seq x y z
N MET A 1 47.52 30.64 -69.25
CA MET A 1 46.23 30.01 -68.93
C MET A 1 45.18 30.62 -69.85
N SER A 2 44.42 29.77 -70.54
CA SER A 2 43.32 30.22 -71.39
C SER A 2 42.24 30.93 -70.59
N LYS A 3 41.61 32.00 -71.13
CA LYS A 3 40.48 32.69 -70.50
C LYS A 3 39.38 31.71 -70.04
N ARG A 4 39.18 30.62 -70.77
CA ARG A 4 38.27 29.54 -70.48
C ARG A 4 38.63 28.75 -69.16
N THR A 5 39.94 28.48 -68.95
CA THR A 5 40.37 27.77 -67.72
C THR A 5 40.22 28.66 -66.48
N ILE A 6 40.44 29.96 -66.58
CA ILE A 6 40.21 30.91 -65.49
C ILE A 6 38.72 30.99 -65.13
N SER A 7 37.83 31.03 -66.14
CA SER A 7 36.39 31.07 -65.97
C SER A 7 35.83 29.78 -65.26
N ILE A 8 36.38 28.61 -65.67
CA ILE A 8 36.01 27.34 -65.07
C ILE A 8 36.48 27.28 -63.61
N VAL A 9 37.70 27.70 -63.27
CA VAL A 9 38.21 27.74 -61.91
C VAL A 9 37.42 28.71 -61.03
N PHE A 10 37.05 29.89 -61.57
CA PHE A 10 36.23 30.87 -60.90
C PHE A 10 34.81 30.33 -60.60
N LEU A 11 34.17 29.66 -61.54
CA LEU A 11 32.86 29.06 -61.41
C LEU A 11 32.90 27.90 -60.36
N LEU A 12 33.97 27.11 -60.36
CA LEU A 12 34.16 26.02 -59.38
C LEU A 12 34.43 26.58 -57.99
N ALA A 13 35.16 27.66 -57.81
CA ALA A 13 35.36 28.36 -56.55
C ALA A 13 34.07 28.99 -56.06
N LEU A 14 33.24 29.58 -56.92
CA LEU A 14 31.95 30.16 -56.58
C LEU A 14 30.97 29.10 -56.09
N THR A 15 30.90 27.94 -56.73
CA THR A 15 30.06 26.79 -56.28
C THR A 15 30.57 26.24 -55.00
N LEU A 16 31.84 26.14 -54.76
CA LEU A 16 32.42 25.66 -53.49
C LEU A 16 32.15 26.64 -52.35
N ILE A 17 32.16 27.94 -52.59
CA ILE A 17 31.76 28.97 -51.61
C ILE A 17 30.26 28.88 -51.36
N ALA A 18 29.43 28.74 -52.38
CA ALA A 18 27.97 28.65 -52.26
C ALA A 18 27.53 27.44 -51.41
N THR A 19 28.13 26.27 -51.63
CA THR A 19 27.84 25.03 -50.86
C THR A 19 28.28 25.12 -49.42
N ASN A 20 29.33 25.89 -49.09
CA ASN A 20 29.77 26.12 -47.71
C ASN A 20 29.02 27.24 -46.98
N THR A 21 28.21 28.04 -47.72
CA THR A 21 27.48 29.18 -47.14
C THR A 21 26.15 28.79 -46.56
N LEU A 22 25.48 27.80 -47.14
CA LEU A 22 24.16 27.35 -46.71
C LEU A 22 24.26 26.17 -45.76
N TYR A 23 23.45 26.18 -44.73
CA TYR A 23 23.28 25.05 -43.79
C TYR A 23 21.83 24.94 -43.32
N VAL A 24 21.40 23.73 -42.97
CA VAL A 24 20.06 23.45 -42.52
C VAL A 24 20.12 23.05 -41.05
N ILE A 25 19.20 23.58 -40.24
CA ILE A 25 18.96 23.19 -38.85
C ILE A 25 17.67 22.37 -38.84
N GLN A 26 17.74 21.16 -38.28
CA GLN A 26 16.57 20.29 -38.10
C GLN A 26 15.78 20.69 -36.86
N GLU A 27 14.50 20.32 -36.77
CA GLU A 27 13.67 20.56 -35.59
C GLU A 27 14.22 19.87 -34.33
N THR A 28 15.00 18.82 -34.48
CA THR A 28 15.67 18.08 -33.39
C THR A 28 17.00 18.69 -32.98
N GLU A 29 17.43 19.77 -33.63
CA GLU A 29 18.73 20.41 -33.42
C GLU A 29 18.54 21.84 -32.88
N LEU A 30 19.38 22.21 -31.94
CA LEU A 30 19.61 23.60 -31.53
C LEU A 30 20.97 24.01 -32.09
N ALA A 31 21.12 25.27 -32.53
CA ALA A 31 22.37 25.70 -33.09
C ALA A 31 22.79 27.08 -32.58
N VAL A 32 24.10 27.25 -32.47
CA VAL A 32 24.74 28.56 -32.20
C VAL A 32 25.67 28.91 -33.34
N LYS A 33 25.69 30.18 -33.69
CA LYS A 33 26.60 30.75 -34.69
C LYS A 33 27.70 31.55 -34.03
N LEU A 34 28.92 31.16 -34.28
CA LEU A 34 30.13 31.75 -33.73
C LEU A 34 30.91 32.49 -34.81
N ARG A 35 31.34 33.70 -34.53
CA ARG A 35 32.26 34.45 -35.38
C ARG A 35 33.58 34.72 -34.67
N PHE A 36 34.66 34.21 -35.20
CA PHE A 36 35.97 34.26 -34.53
C PHE A 36 35.93 33.77 -33.09
N GLY A 37 35.11 32.74 -32.78
CA GLY A 37 34.94 32.17 -31.45
C GLY A 37 33.97 32.93 -30.54
N ARG A 38 33.46 34.10 -30.93
CA ARG A 38 32.45 34.86 -30.17
C ARG A 38 31.04 34.45 -30.62
N LEU A 39 30.16 34.30 -29.69
CA LEU A 39 28.75 33.96 -29.87
C LEU A 39 28.03 35.17 -30.47
N ILE A 40 27.42 35.04 -31.66
CA ILE A 40 26.69 36.12 -32.35
C ILE A 40 25.20 35.85 -32.35
N GLU A 41 24.82 34.64 -32.71
CA GLU A 41 23.40 34.27 -32.81
C GLU A 41 23.20 32.99 -32.02
N THR A 42 22.19 33.03 -31.12
CA THR A 42 21.71 31.92 -30.32
C THR A 42 20.25 31.72 -30.64
N ASN A 43 19.73 30.53 -30.46
CA ASN A 43 18.32 30.22 -30.68
C ASN A 43 17.87 30.32 -32.15
N LEU A 44 18.72 29.83 -33.04
CA LEU A 44 18.41 29.76 -34.47
C LEU A 44 17.21 28.80 -34.69
N GLN A 45 16.17 29.32 -35.36
CA GLN A 45 14.96 28.53 -35.69
C GLN A 45 15.30 27.39 -36.68
N PRO A 46 14.57 26.25 -36.64
CA PRO A 46 14.72 25.23 -37.67
C PRO A 46 14.49 25.79 -39.10
N GLY A 47 15.29 25.35 -40.03
CA GLY A 47 15.19 25.79 -41.42
C GLY A 47 16.53 26.04 -42.10
N LEU A 48 16.49 26.71 -43.25
CA LEU A 48 17.65 27.04 -44.04
C LEU A 48 18.26 28.36 -43.57
N HIS A 49 19.56 28.34 -43.27
CA HIS A 49 20.34 29.48 -42.82
C HIS A 49 21.59 29.68 -43.64
N TYR A 50 22.17 30.87 -43.57
CA TYR A 50 23.42 31.18 -44.19
C TYR A 50 24.51 31.55 -43.19
N LYS A 51 25.74 31.21 -43.50
CA LYS A 51 26.94 31.57 -42.76
C LYS A 51 28.01 32.14 -43.70
N ILE A 52 28.85 33.01 -43.19
CA ILE A 52 30.02 33.49 -43.94
C ILE A 52 31.09 32.39 -43.86
N PRO A 53 31.45 31.78 -45.00
CA PRO A 53 32.46 30.74 -45.00
C PRO A 53 33.80 31.28 -44.45
N PHE A 54 34.55 30.44 -43.76
CA PHE A 54 35.83 30.71 -43.08
C PHE A 54 35.74 31.62 -41.84
N VAL A 55 34.72 32.45 -41.69
CA VAL A 55 34.54 33.41 -40.58
C VAL A 55 33.58 32.85 -39.53
N ASP A 56 32.45 32.33 -40.00
CA ASP A 56 31.38 31.83 -39.12
C ASP A 56 31.50 30.31 -38.95
N LYS A 57 31.45 29.86 -37.67
CA LYS A 57 31.33 28.45 -37.32
C LYS A 57 29.96 28.23 -36.66
N VAL A 58 29.26 27.19 -37.13
CA VAL A 58 27.97 26.76 -36.54
C VAL A 58 28.21 25.49 -35.73
N ARG A 59 27.78 25.49 -34.48
CA ARG A 59 27.73 24.28 -33.65
C ARG A 59 26.28 23.89 -33.43
N LYS A 60 25.97 22.61 -33.63
CA LYS A 60 24.68 22.02 -33.47
C LYS A 60 24.65 21.15 -32.21
N PHE A 61 23.55 21.18 -31.52
CA PHE A 61 23.29 20.42 -30.30
C PHE A 61 21.98 19.68 -30.44
N ASP A 62 21.83 18.54 -29.77
CA ASP A 62 20.61 17.75 -29.79
C ASP A 62 19.56 18.39 -28.83
N ALA A 63 18.37 18.71 -29.40
CA ALA A 63 17.25 19.29 -28.67
C ALA A 63 16.36 18.23 -27.98
N ARG A 64 16.59 16.97 -28.32
CA ARG A 64 15.79 15.85 -27.75
C ARG A 64 16.09 15.63 -26.29
N VAL A 65 15.20 14.85 -25.64
CA VAL A 65 15.42 14.43 -24.26
C VAL A 65 16.55 13.40 -24.22
N LEU A 66 17.60 13.74 -23.51
CA LEU A 66 18.81 12.94 -23.30
C LEU A 66 18.73 12.23 -21.96
N THR A 67 19.47 11.13 -21.82
CA THR A 67 19.58 10.40 -20.57
C THR A 67 20.95 10.65 -19.95
N LEU A 68 20.97 11.05 -18.70
CA LEU A 68 22.14 11.04 -17.84
C LEU A 68 22.05 9.82 -16.92
N ASP A 69 22.93 8.87 -17.11
CA ASP A 69 23.12 7.72 -16.25
C ASP A 69 24.35 7.97 -15.40
N ALA A 70 24.14 8.25 -14.11
CA ALA A 70 25.22 8.53 -13.17
C ALA A 70 25.67 7.25 -12.47
N ASP A 71 26.95 7.18 -12.11
CA ASP A 71 27.46 6.08 -11.30
C ASP A 71 26.75 6.04 -9.94
N PRO A 72 26.52 4.83 -9.38
CA PRO A 72 25.93 4.69 -8.06
C PRO A 72 26.70 5.47 -6.99
N ALA A 73 26.01 6.30 -6.23
CA ALA A 73 26.61 7.16 -5.21
C ALA A 73 26.10 6.83 -3.81
N SER A 74 26.94 7.10 -2.81
CA SER A 74 26.59 6.86 -1.41
C SER A 74 25.98 8.09 -0.77
N PHE A 75 24.84 7.89 -0.09
CA PHE A 75 24.10 8.92 0.64
C PHE A 75 23.82 8.46 2.07
N PHE A 76 23.65 9.43 2.99
CA PHE A 76 23.26 9.15 4.36
C PHE A 76 21.81 9.61 4.59
N THR A 77 21.05 8.81 5.30
CA THR A 77 19.72 9.18 5.80
C THR A 77 19.83 10.01 7.07
N VAL A 78 18.70 10.62 7.54
CA VAL A 78 18.61 11.30 8.84
C VAL A 78 19.05 10.40 9.99
N GLU A 79 18.83 9.08 9.86
CA GLU A 79 19.25 8.06 10.84
C GLU A 79 20.73 7.68 10.74
N LYS A 80 21.53 8.41 9.92
CA LYS A 80 22.94 8.14 9.63
C LYS A 80 23.20 6.75 9.01
N LYS A 81 22.18 6.16 8.38
CA LYS A 81 22.35 4.92 7.62
C LYS A 81 22.88 5.25 6.23
N ARG A 82 23.94 4.55 5.83
CA ARG A 82 24.57 4.70 4.50
C ARG A 82 23.76 3.88 3.48
N LEU A 83 23.38 4.52 2.37
CA LEU A 83 22.70 3.91 1.24
C LEU A 83 23.56 4.07 -0.01
N ILE A 84 23.52 3.09 -0.90
CA ILE A 84 24.07 3.17 -2.25
C ILE A 84 22.87 3.33 -3.16
N VAL A 85 22.80 4.46 -3.87
CA VAL A 85 21.66 4.79 -4.74
C VAL A 85 22.14 4.88 -6.16
N ASP A 86 21.49 4.12 -7.03
CA ASP A 86 21.62 4.19 -8.47
C ASP A 86 20.43 4.99 -9.05
N ALA A 87 20.74 6.09 -9.74
CA ALA A 87 19.73 7.00 -10.27
C ALA A 87 20.09 7.46 -11.67
N PHE A 88 19.07 7.73 -12.48
CA PHE A 88 19.23 8.37 -13.78
C PHE A 88 18.34 9.60 -13.89
N SER A 89 18.72 10.53 -14.74
CA SER A 89 17.88 11.68 -15.05
C SER A 89 17.67 11.84 -16.56
N LYS A 90 16.50 12.35 -16.92
CA LYS A 90 16.16 12.78 -18.26
C LYS A 90 16.28 14.29 -18.32
N TRP A 91 16.99 14.80 -19.30
CA TRP A 91 17.26 16.22 -19.44
C TRP A 91 17.26 16.65 -20.90
N ARG A 92 17.09 17.93 -21.15
CA ARG A 92 17.20 18.53 -22.48
C ARG A 92 17.80 19.92 -22.40
N ILE A 93 18.37 20.38 -23.50
CA ILE A 93 18.88 21.73 -23.61
C ILE A 93 17.70 22.65 -23.94
N VAL A 94 17.53 23.72 -23.17
CA VAL A 94 16.46 24.72 -23.34
C VAL A 94 17.04 26.07 -23.76
N ASP A 95 18.14 26.47 -23.12
CA ASP A 95 18.84 27.70 -23.43
C ASP A 95 20.25 27.39 -23.94
N VAL A 96 20.43 27.53 -25.24
CA VAL A 96 21.70 27.18 -25.90
C VAL A 96 22.81 28.21 -25.64
N ASP A 97 22.44 29.47 -25.34
CA ASP A 97 23.40 30.51 -24.95
C ASP A 97 24.07 30.18 -23.62
N VAL A 98 23.25 29.97 -22.60
CA VAL A 98 23.73 29.57 -21.26
C VAL A 98 24.47 28.24 -21.33
N TYR A 99 23.94 27.27 -22.09
CA TYR A 99 24.58 25.95 -22.26
C TYR A 99 25.97 26.07 -22.88
N TYR A 100 26.10 26.85 -23.95
CA TYR A 100 27.40 27.04 -24.61
C TYR A 100 28.40 27.79 -23.73
N ARG A 101 27.98 28.84 -23.06
CA ARG A 101 28.83 29.60 -22.13
C ARG A 101 29.31 28.79 -20.94
N SER A 102 28.43 27.97 -20.37
CA SER A 102 28.75 27.17 -19.21
C SER A 102 29.62 25.95 -19.51
N THR A 103 29.41 25.29 -20.66
CA THR A 103 30.06 24.00 -21.00
C THR A 103 31.06 24.09 -22.13
N GLY A 104 31.15 25.24 -22.83
CA GLY A 104 31.89 25.37 -24.09
C GLY A 104 31.29 24.53 -25.22
N GLY A 105 30.03 24.09 -25.08
CA GLY A 105 29.38 23.18 -26.01
C GLY A 105 29.89 21.73 -25.92
N ASN A 106 30.52 21.35 -24.81
CA ASN A 106 30.99 20.00 -24.58
C ASN A 106 29.94 19.22 -23.79
N PHE A 107 29.44 18.15 -24.42
CA PHE A 107 28.40 17.29 -23.84
C PHE A 107 28.85 16.59 -22.54
N LEU A 108 30.09 16.12 -22.50
CA LEU A 108 30.61 15.41 -21.28
C LEU A 108 30.70 16.34 -20.11
N ILE A 109 31.14 17.58 -20.30
CA ILE A 109 31.19 18.60 -19.23
C ILE A 109 29.78 18.93 -18.74
N ALA A 110 28.81 19.00 -19.65
CA ALA A 110 27.42 19.21 -19.28
C ALA A 110 26.88 18.07 -18.41
N GLN A 111 27.12 16.83 -18.81
CA GLN A 111 26.72 15.64 -18.06
C GLN A 111 27.37 15.59 -16.67
N GLU A 112 28.67 15.84 -16.58
CA GLU A 112 29.39 15.83 -15.31
C GLU A 112 28.87 16.89 -14.33
N ARG A 113 28.66 18.12 -14.81
CA ARG A 113 28.10 19.20 -14.00
C ARG A 113 26.66 18.90 -13.56
N LEU A 114 25.84 18.36 -14.48
CA LEU A 114 24.48 17.98 -14.18
C LEU A 114 24.43 16.82 -13.17
N ALA A 115 25.28 15.80 -13.33
CA ALA A 115 25.39 14.67 -12.38
C ALA A 115 25.73 15.15 -10.98
N SER A 116 26.68 16.09 -10.84
CA SER A 116 27.01 16.70 -9.55
C SER A 116 25.79 17.37 -8.92
N ARG A 117 25.02 18.16 -9.69
CA ARG A 117 23.80 18.82 -9.18
C ARG A 117 22.71 17.85 -8.79
N VAL A 118 22.50 16.79 -9.56
CA VAL A 118 21.54 15.72 -9.25
C VAL A 118 21.96 15.01 -7.96
N ASN A 119 23.25 14.68 -7.82
CA ASN A 119 23.77 14.03 -6.62
C ASN A 119 23.65 14.92 -5.38
N ASP A 120 23.91 16.21 -5.50
CA ASP A 120 23.73 17.17 -4.40
C ASP A 120 22.25 17.27 -3.99
N GLY A 121 21.36 17.30 -4.98
CA GLY A 121 19.93 17.33 -4.74
C GLY A 121 19.43 16.05 -4.06
N LEU A 122 19.90 14.87 -4.51
CA LEU A 122 19.60 13.59 -3.86
C LEU A 122 20.13 13.53 -2.45
N ARG A 123 21.36 14.01 -2.22
CA ARG A 123 21.96 14.05 -0.87
C ARG A 123 21.10 14.85 0.11
N ASN A 124 20.62 16.00 -0.31
CA ASN A 124 19.75 16.83 0.53
C ASN A 124 18.42 16.13 0.82
N GLN A 125 17.79 15.51 -0.20
CA GLN A 125 16.52 14.81 -0.04
C GLN A 125 16.63 13.58 0.88
N PHE A 126 17.70 12.81 0.79
CA PHE A 126 17.92 11.63 1.64
C PHE A 126 18.36 12.01 3.05
N GLY A 127 19.12 13.09 3.21
CA GLY A 127 19.59 13.55 4.50
C GLY A 127 18.47 14.01 5.45
N GLU A 128 17.34 14.39 4.93
CA GLU A 128 16.15 14.83 5.69
C GLU A 128 15.16 13.69 6.02
N ARG A 129 15.39 12.46 5.54
CA ARG A 129 14.40 11.37 5.56
C ARG A 129 14.94 10.09 6.17
N THR A 130 13.99 9.27 6.65
CA THR A 130 14.28 7.92 7.14
C THR A 130 14.42 6.92 5.99
N LEU A 131 15.09 5.79 6.25
CA LEU A 131 15.19 4.70 5.28
C LEU A 131 13.79 4.22 4.81
N GLN A 132 12.84 4.16 5.73
CA GLN A 132 11.50 3.68 5.44
C GLN A 132 10.73 4.61 4.49
N GLU A 133 10.82 5.92 4.70
CA GLU A 133 10.19 6.93 3.81
C GLU A 133 10.78 6.92 2.40
N VAL A 134 12.08 6.70 2.29
CA VAL A 134 12.77 6.62 0.99
C VAL A 134 12.40 5.35 0.22
N VAL A 135 12.14 4.23 0.91
CA VAL A 135 11.81 2.94 0.29
C VAL A 135 10.31 2.77 0.08
N SER A 136 9.46 3.33 0.95
CA SER A 136 8.00 3.25 0.86
C SER A 136 7.41 4.35 -0.03
N GLY A 137 6.36 4.06 -0.73
CA GLY A 137 5.43 4.72 -1.66
C GLY A 137 5.47 6.23 -2.03
N GLU A 138 6.15 7.11 -1.34
CA GLU A 138 6.21 8.56 -1.68
C GLU A 138 7.33 8.93 -2.67
N ARG A 139 8.00 7.93 -3.22
CA ARG A 139 9.18 8.05 -4.09
C ARG A 139 8.94 8.94 -5.32
N ASP A 140 7.80 8.79 -5.98
CA ASP A 140 7.49 9.54 -7.20
C ASP A 140 7.30 11.04 -6.91
N GLN A 141 6.63 11.37 -5.81
CA GLN A 141 6.45 12.76 -5.39
C GLN A 141 7.79 13.41 -5.00
N LEU A 142 8.66 12.64 -4.36
CA LEU A 142 10.00 13.10 -3.98
C LEU A 142 10.86 13.43 -5.19
N MET A 143 10.84 12.56 -6.20
CA MET A 143 11.64 12.76 -7.41
C MET A 143 11.10 13.92 -8.24
N LYS A 144 9.80 14.12 -8.28
CA LYS A 144 9.19 15.29 -8.91
C LYS A 144 9.60 16.60 -8.23
N ASN A 145 9.48 16.65 -6.90
CA ASN A 145 9.91 17.83 -6.12
C ASN A 145 11.42 18.12 -6.28
N LEU A 146 12.22 17.07 -6.40
CA LEU A 146 13.65 17.19 -6.67
C LEU A 146 13.90 17.79 -8.05
N ALA A 147 13.24 17.28 -9.10
CA ALA A 147 13.35 17.80 -10.46
C ALA A 147 12.95 19.27 -10.54
N ASP A 148 11.86 19.67 -9.88
CA ASP A 148 11.39 21.05 -9.81
C ASP A 148 12.42 21.96 -9.14
N LYS A 149 12.97 21.55 -7.98
CA LYS A 149 14.03 22.30 -7.26
C LYS A 149 15.30 22.42 -8.10
N LEU A 150 15.73 21.34 -8.76
CA LEU A 150 16.89 21.34 -9.64
C LEU A 150 16.70 22.33 -10.78
N ASN A 151 15.54 22.36 -11.40
CA ASN A 151 15.24 23.22 -12.54
C ASN A 151 15.38 24.69 -12.23
N LEU A 152 15.08 25.14 -11.01
CA LEU A 152 15.31 26.54 -10.59
C LEU A 152 16.75 26.98 -10.75
N THR A 153 17.70 26.07 -10.52
CA THR A 153 19.14 26.38 -10.57
C THR A 153 19.77 26.00 -11.91
N VAL A 154 19.42 24.81 -12.44
CA VAL A 154 20.10 24.24 -13.64
C VAL A 154 19.76 25.00 -14.91
N ARG A 155 18.53 25.50 -15.04
CA ARG A 155 18.13 26.34 -16.17
C ARG A 155 18.98 27.62 -16.26
N GLN A 156 19.22 28.25 -15.12
CA GLN A 156 19.99 29.51 -15.08
C GLN A 156 21.49 29.29 -15.19
N THR A 157 22.02 28.18 -14.68
CA THR A 157 23.48 27.96 -14.60
C THR A 157 24.03 27.12 -15.73
N LEU A 158 23.24 26.19 -16.28
CA LEU A 158 23.65 25.25 -17.32
C LEU A 158 22.84 25.37 -18.62
N GLY A 159 21.72 26.09 -18.61
CA GLY A 159 20.84 26.21 -19.78
C GLY A 159 20.10 24.91 -20.14
N VAL A 160 19.96 23.99 -19.17
CA VAL A 160 19.30 22.71 -19.37
C VAL A 160 18.09 22.57 -18.46
N GLU A 161 17.16 21.73 -18.84
CA GLU A 161 15.98 21.37 -18.06
C GLU A 161 16.03 19.89 -17.71
N VAL A 162 15.86 19.58 -16.45
CA VAL A 162 15.67 18.23 -15.96
C VAL A 162 14.19 17.88 -16.11
N VAL A 163 13.88 16.95 -16.98
CA VAL A 163 12.50 16.51 -17.27
C VAL A 163 12.03 15.53 -16.21
N ASP A 164 12.91 14.60 -15.79
CA ASP A 164 12.58 13.58 -14.82
C ASP A 164 13.85 13.09 -14.10
N VAL A 165 13.72 12.71 -12.84
CA VAL A 165 14.75 12.03 -12.07
C VAL A 165 14.15 10.76 -11.50
N ARG A 166 14.83 9.63 -11.69
CA ARG A 166 14.36 8.34 -11.15
C ARG A 166 15.49 7.56 -10.52
N ILE A 167 15.13 6.86 -9.48
CA ILE A 167 15.99 5.92 -8.79
C ILE A 167 15.78 4.54 -9.40
N LYS A 168 16.86 3.90 -9.87
CA LYS A 168 16.85 2.53 -10.38
C LYS A 168 16.86 1.52 -9.23
N GLY A 169 17.72 1.76 -8.23
CA GLY A 169 17.90 0.89 -7.07
C GLY A 169 18.43 1.65 -5.85
N ILE A 170 18.11 1.14 -4.67
CA ILE A 170 18.65 1.58 -3.40
C ILE A 170 19.15 0.35 -2.68
N ASP A 171 20.45 0.27 -2.47
CA ASP A 171 21.11 -0.83 -1.82
C ASP A 171 21.78 -0.40 -0.52
N LEU A 172 21.88 -1.34 0.40
CA LEU A 172 22.67 -1.17 1.61
C LEU A 172 24.12 -1.66 1.34
N PRO A 173 25.13 -1.01 1.91
CA PRO A 173 26.48 -1.54 1.85
C PRO A 173 26.51 -3.01 2.31
N PRO A 174 27.26 -3.88 1.62
CA PRO A 174 27.28 -5.33 1.92
C PRO A 174 27.65 -5.64 3.38
N GLU A 175 28.51 -4.82 3.98
CA GLU A 175 29.02 -5.02 5.34
C GLU A 175 27.94 -4.90 6.43
N VAL A 176 26.90 -4.11 6.18
CA VAL A 176 25.83 -3.85 7.16
C VAL A 176 24.50 -4.46 6.78
N SER A 177 24.36 -4.88 5.53
CA SER A 177 23.12 -5.38 4.95
C SER A 177 22.50 -6.50 5.77
N GLU A 178 23.27 -7.55 6.09
CA GLU A 178 22.77 -8.70 6.83
C GLU A 178 22.31 -8.39 8.26
N GLN A 179 23.01 -7.49 8.94
CA GLN A 179 22.61 -7.06 10.30
C GLN A 179 21.31 -6.26 10.28
N VAL A 180 21.16 -5.38 9.30
CA VAL A 180 19.94 -4.59 9.12
C VAL A 180 18.75 -5.48 8.79
N TYR A 181 18.91 -6.44 7.87
CA TYR A 181 17.85 -7.40 7.55
C TYR A 181 17.44 -8.26 8.75
N ARG A 182 18.40 -8.76 9.53
CA ARG A 182 18.11 -9.50 10.77
C ARG A 182 17.35 -8.66 11.77
N ARG A 183 17.73 -7.40 11.95
CA ARG A 183 17.01 -6.46 12.85
C ARG A 183 15.61 -6.19 12.35
N MET A 184 15.42 -5.87 11.06
CA MET A 184 14.10 -5.63 10.48
C MET A 184 13.19 -6.86 10.60
N LYS A 185 13.73 -8.06 10.37
CA LYS A 185 13.01 -9.32 10.56
C LYS A 185 12.55 -9.48 12.01
N ALA A 186 13.46 -9.29 12.97
CA ALA A 186 13.12 -9.39 14.39
C ALA A 186 12.06 -8.36 14.83
N GLU A 187 12.11 -7.15 14.29
CA GLU A 187 11.13 -6.08 14.57
C GLU A 187 9.75 -6.44 14.01
N ARG A 188 9.68 -6.93 12.76
CA ARG A 188 8.44 -7.45 12.16
C ARG A 188 7.86 -8.66 12.89
N GLU A 189 8.71 -9.58 13.34
CA GLU A 189 8.27 -10.71 14.17
C GLU A 189 7.73 -10.27 15.52
N LYS A 190 8.32 -9.24 16.13
CA LYS A 190 7.83 -8.63 17.37
C LYS A 190 6.45 -8.00 17.16
N GLU A 191 6.28 -7.18 16.13
CA GLU A 191 5.01 -6.55 15.76
C GLU A 191 3.92 -7.61 15.52
N ALA A 192 4.25 -8.65 14.74
CA ALA A 192 3.33 -9.76 14.48
C ALA A 192 2.96 -10.53 15.76
N ARG A 193 3.87 -10.68 16.73
CA ARG A 193 3.56 -11.29 18.03
C ARG A 193 2.62 -10.42 18.84
N ILE A 194 2.81 -9.11 18.86
CA ILE A 194 1.92 -8.16 19.57
C ILE A 194 0.51 -8.25 18.99
N LEU A 195 0.35 -8.14 17.68
CA LEU A 195 -0.96 -8.20 17.03
C LEU A 195 -1.66 -9.54 17.24
N ARG A 196 -0.92 -10.67 17.24
CA ARG A 196 -1.50 -11.99 17.55
C ARG A 196 -1.95 -12.08 19.02
N SER A 197 -1.17 -11.52 19.93
CA SER A 197 -1.51 -11.50 21.37
C SER A 197 -2.76 -10.66 21.62
N GLU A 198 -2.85 -9.48 21.02
CA GLU A 198 -4.03 -8.61 21.11
C GLU A 198 -5.27 -9.27 20.49
N GLY A 199 -5.11 -9.91 19.32
CA GLY A 199 -6.17 -10.68 18.69
C GLY A 199 -6.63 -11.87 19.54
N GLY A 200 -5.71 -12.56 20.21
CA GLY A 200 -6.00 -13.63 21.17
C GLY A 200 -6.77 -13.12 22.39
N GLU A 201 -6.35 -12.01 22.96
CA GLU A 201 -7.04 -11.37 24.09
C GLU A 201 -8.47 -10.98 23.73
N GLN A 202 -8.66 -10.35 22.57
CA GLN A 202 -10.00 -9.96 22.11
C GLN A 202 -10.89 -11.19 21.83
N ALA A 203 -10.34 -12.24 21.24
CA ALA A 203 -11.08 -13.48 20.98
C ALA A 203 -11.54 -14.12 22.30
N GLU A 204 -10.69 -14.13 23.32
CA GLU A 204 -11.04 -14.68 24.63
C GLU A 204 -12.11 -13.85 25.35
N LYS A 205 -12.02 -12.52 25.28
CA LYS A 205 -13.07 -11.62 25.80
C LYS A 205 -14.42 -11.87 25.12
N ILE A 206 -14.45 -12.03 23.81
CA ILE A 206 -15.69 -12.30 23.06
C ILE A 206 -16.26 -13.67 23.45
N ARG A 207 -15.42 -14.72 23.57
CA ARG A 207 -15.86 -16.04 24.00
C ARG A 207 -16.43 -16.03 25.41
N ALA A 208 -15.71 -15.42 26.35
CA ALA A 208 -16.15 -15.33 27.74
C ALA A 208 -17.49 -14.58 27.87
N ASP A 209 -17.69 -13.50 27.12
CA ASP A 209 -18.96 -12.77 27.12
C ASP A 209 -20.09 -13.60 26.51
N ALA A 210 -19.84 -14.31 25.43
CA ALA A 210 -20.81 -15.20 24.78
C ALA A 210 -21.20 -16.35 25.70
N ASP A 211 -20.25 -16.99 26.42
CA ASP A 211 -20.51 -18.05 27.37
C ASP A 211 -21.29 -17.54 28.60
N ARG A 212 -20.96 -16.34 29.07
CA ARG A 212 -21.74 -15.66 30.09
C ARG A 212 -23.19 -15.43 29.65
N GLN A 213 -23.40 -14.88 28.47
CA GLN A 213 -24.73 -14.62 27.91
C GLN A 213 -25.52 -15.94 27.71
N LYS A 214 -24.87 -16.98 27.20
CA LYS A 214 -25.47 -18.33 27.08
C LYS A 214 -25.92 -18.85 28.43
N THR A 215 -25.09 -18.76 29.46
CA THR A 215 -25.41 -19.23 30.81
C THR A 215 -26.60 -18.46 31.40
N VAL A 216 -26.63 -17.15 31.29
CA VAL A 216 -27.73 -16.30 31.73
C VAL A 216 -29.03 -16.64 30.96
N LEU A 217 -28.94 -16.82 29.66
CA LEU A 217 -30.10 -17.16 28.80
C LEU A 217 -30.70 -18.52 29.23
N LEU A 218 -29.87 -19.55 29.39
CA LEU A 218 -30.30 -20.87 29.82
C LEU A 218 -30.92 -20.85 31.23
N ALA A 219 -30.28 -20.15 32.18
CA ALA A 219 -30.83 -20.00 33.54
C ALA A 219 -32.19 -19.31 33.53
N ASN A 220 -32.38 -18.28 32.75
CA ASN A 220 -33.66 -17.60 32.61
C ASN A 220 -34.71 -18.49 31.94
N ALA A 221 -34.35 -19.29 30.94
CA ALA A 221 -35.24 -20.23 30.28
C ALA A 221 -35.70 -21.31 31.26
N TYR A 222 -34.78 -21.89 32.05
CA TYR A 222 -35.13 -22.84 33.13
C TYR A 222 -36.03 -22.22 34.16
N ARG A 223 -35.74 -21.02 34.63
CA ARG A 223 -36.60 -20.31 35.60
C ARG A 223 -38.02 -20.14 35.08
N VAL A 224 -38.18 -19.70 33.82
CA VAL A 224 -39.51 -19.52 33.20
C VAL A 224 -40.23 -20.86 33.04
N ALA A 225 -39.50 -21.91 32.61
CA ALA A 225 -40.05 -23.25 32.47
C ALA A 225 -40.57 -23.79 33.79
N GLU A 226 -39.76 -23.69 34.90
CA GLU A 226 -40.18 -24.15 36.24
C GLU A 226 -41.34 -23.31 36.79
N GLN A 227 -41.33 -21.99 36.56
CA GLN A 227 -42.48 -21.15 36.94
C GLN A 227 -43.77 -21.54 36.21
N THR A 228 -43.66 -21.82 34.88
CA THR A 228 -44.83 -22.24 34.08
C THR A 228 -45.36 -23.60 34.53
N LYS A 229 -44.45 -24.56 34.78
CA LYS A 229 -44.78 -25.86 35.34
C LYS A 229 -45.43 -25.74 36.69
N GLY A 230 -44.81 -24.97 37.61
CA GLY A 230 -45.38 -24.74 38.93
C GLY A 230 -46.76 -24.08 38.91
N LYS A 231 -47.02 -23.14 38.01
CA LYS A 231 -48.36 -22.58 37.78
C LYS A 231 -49.34 -23.61 37.28
N GLY A 232 -48.91 -24.45 36.33
CA GLY A 232 -49.76 -25.57 35.82
C GLY A 232 -50.10 -26.55 36.89
N ASP A 233 -49.14 -26.99 37.69
CA ASP A 233 -49.34 -27.91 38.83
C ASP A 233 -50.26 -27.30 39.90
N ALA A 234 -50.08 -26.02 40.23
CA ALA A 234 -50.94 -25.30 41.17
C ALA A 234 -52.39 -25.22 40.65
N GLN A 235 -52.58 -24.93 39.35
CA GLN A 235 -53.90 -24.84 38.75
C GLN A 235 -54.56 -26.23 38.65
N ALA A 236 -53.79 -27.26 38.33
CA ALA A 236 -54.31 -28.64 38.36
C ALA A 236 -54.74 -29.04 39.78
N THR A 237 -53.88 -28.79 40.77
CA THR A 237 -54.21 -29.10 42.18
C THR A 237 -55.43 -28.32 42.66
N ALA A 238 -55.56 -27.04 42.33
CA ALA A 238 -56.77 -26.26 42.68
C ALA A 238 -58.03 -26.82 42.02
N THR A 239 -57.95 -27.26 40.74
CA THR A 239 -59.06 -27.87 40.06
C THR A 239 -59.46 -29.20 40.66
N TYR A 240 -58.51 -30.05 41.02
CA TYR A 240 -58.79 -31.33 41.75
C TYR A 240 -59.35 -31.06 43.10
N ALA A 241 -58.84 -30.12 43.92
CA ALA A 241 -59.37 -29.77 45.17
C ALA A 241 -60.81 -29.26 45.09
N ALA A 242 -61.15 -28.41 44.14
CA ALA A 242 -62.49 -27.92 43.90
C ALA A 242 -63.47 -29.05 43.48
N ALA A 243 -63.00 -30.03 42.74
CA ALA A 243 -63.79 -31.21 42.38
C ALA A 243 -63.99 -32.14 43.52
N TYR A 244 -62.96 -32.33 44.40
CA TYR A 244 -63.01 -33.13 45.56
C TYR A 244 -64.04 -32.60 46.60
N THR A 245 -64.09 -31.30 46.81
CA THR A 245 -65.03 -30.66 47.70
C THR A 245 -66.50 -30.81 47.33
N LYS A 246 -66.78 -31.02 46.02
CA LYS A 246 -68.14 -31.26 45.53
C LYS A 246 -68.67 -32.66 45.83
N ASN A 247 -67.86 -33.70 45.75
CA ASN A 247 -68.22 -35.07 46.12
C ASN A 247 -66.97 -35.86 46.60
N PRO A 248 -66.62 -35.79 47.84
CA PRO A 248 -65.40 -36.40 48.41
C PRO A 248 -65.38 -37.93 48.27
N GLU A 249 -66.52 -38.57 48.32
CA GLU A 249 -66.62 -40.03 48.29
C GLU A 249 -66.36 -40.57 46.90
N PHE A 250 -66.92 -39.93 45.88
CA PHE A 250 -66.65 -40.26 44.47
C PHE A 250 -65.21 -40.01 44.11
N TYR A 251 -64.60 -38.93 44.59
CA TYR A 251 -63.19 -38.64 44.35
C TYR A 251 -62.29 -39.70 44.98
N ALA A 252 -62.54 -40.08 46.24
CA ALA A 252 -61.80 -41.13 46.88
C ALA A 252 -61.87 -42.47 46.13
N PHE A 253 -63.05 -42.81 45.62
CA PHE A 253 -63.23 -43.99 44.73
C PHE A 253 -62.36 -43.91 43.51
N ILE A 254 -62.45 -42.87 42.69
CA ILE A 254 -61.65 -42.67 41.47
C ILE A 254 -60.15 -42.66 41.75
N ARG A 255 -59.74 -42.03 42.86
CA ARG A 255 -58.36 -42.00 43.31
C ARG A 255 -57.81 -43.37 43.68
N SER A 256 -58.59 -44.17 44.36
CA SER A 256 -58.23 -45.54 44.66
C SER A 256 -58.11 -46.41 43.41
N LEU A 257 -59.04 -46.32 42.46
CA LEU A 257 -58.95 -47.04 41.18
C LEU A 257 -57.68 -46.62 40.38
N THR A 258 -57.36 -45.34 40.39
CA THR A 258 -56.14 -44.84 39.72
C THR A 258 -54.87 -45.36 40.41
N ALA A 259 -54.90 -45.42 41.76
CA ALA A 259 -53.80 -45.97 42.51
C ALA A 259 -53.63 -47.48 42.30
N TYR A 260 -54.73 -48.22 42.19
CA TYR A 260 -54.69 -49.65 41.87
C TYR A 260 -54.10 -49.87 40.48
N GLY A 261 -54.57 -49.14 39.45
CA GLY A 261 -54.03 -49.22 38.09
C GLY A 261 -52.51 -48.95 37.96
N ARG A 262 -52.01 -48.00 38.79
CA ARG A 262 -50.57 -47.71 38.84
C ARG A 262 -49.78 -48.75 39.61
N SER A 263 -50.29 -49.21 40.74
CA SER A 263 -49.66 -50.22 41.56
C SER A 263 -49.60 -51.60 40.99
N PHE A 264 -50.57 -51.94 40.14
CA PHE A 264 -50.66 -53.24 39.43
C PHE A 264 -50.26 -53.20 37.96
N SER A 265 -49.58 -52.14 37.53
CA SER A 265 -49.17 -52.01 36.14
C SER A 265 -48.05 -52.98 35.76
N ASN A 266 -47.27 -53.49 36.67
CA ASN A 266 -46.09 -54.32 36.44
C ASN A 266 -46.47 -55.81 36.64
N LYS A 267 -46.41 -56.63 35.58
CA LYS A 267 -46.81 -58.05 35.62
C LYS A 267 -45.87 -58.99 36.36
N GLY A 268 -44.73 -58.50 36.86
CA GLY A 268 -43.70 -59.27 37.50
C GLY A 268 -43.71 -59.18 39.06
N ASP A 269 -44.51 -58.28 39.61
CA ASP A 269 -44.50 -58.03 41.05
C ASP A 269 -45.49 -59.01 41.81
N VAL A 270 -44.98 -59.67 42.80
CA VAL A 270 -45.79 -60.45 43.69
C VAL A 270 -46.19 -59.61 44.89
N LEU A 271 -47.48 -59.27 44.97
CA LEU A 271 -48.03 -58.48 46.05
C LEU A 271 -48.68 -59.38 47.16
N LEU A 272 -48.16 -59.26 48.34
CA LEU A 272 -48.83 -59.83 49.53
C LEU A 272 -49.76 -58.75 50.11
N VAL A 273 -51.02 -58.91 49.96
CA VAL A 273 -52.00 -57.89 50.31
C VAL A 273 -52.90 -58.35 51.51
N ASP A 274 -53.20 -57.48 52.41
CA ASP A 274 -54.31 -57.68 53.39
C ASP A 274 -55.56 -57.06 52.72
N PRO A 275 -56.56 -57.90 52.36
CA PRO A 275 -57.83 -57.43 51.80
C PRO A 275 -58.66 -56.50 52.67
N LYS A 276 -58.35 -56.40 53.96
CA LYS A 276 -59.05 -55.56 54.92
C LYS A 276 -58.35 -54.20 55.15
N SER A 277 -57.22 -53.94 54.46
CA SER A 277 -56.55 -52.65 54.54
C SER A 277 -57.35 -51.52 53.89
N ASP A 278 -57.28 -50.33 54.47
CA ASP A 278 -57.92 -49.13 53.89
C ASP A 278 -57.60 -48.86 52.44
N PHE A 279 -56.44 -49.37 51.93
CA PHE A 279 -56.03 -49.24 50.54
C PHE A 279 -56.95 -50.05 49.61
N PHE A 280 -57.42 -51.21 49.98
CA PHE A 280 -58.31 -52.10 49.18
C PHE A 280 -59.79 -51.91 49.42
N ARG A 281 -60.22 -50.94 50.23
CA ARG A 281 -61.56 -50.60 50.64
C ARG A 281 -62.54 -50.57 49.46
N TYR A 282 -62.17 -49.99 48.30
CA TYR A 282 -62.97 -49.88 47.08
C TYR A 282 -62.79 -51.04 46.13
N LEU A 283 -61.92 -52.03 46.36
CA LEU A 283 -61.74 -53.20 45.54
C LEU A 283 -62.90 -54.19 45.69
N ASN A 284 -63.45 -54.30 46.90
CA ASN A 284 -64.50 -55.29 47.24
C ASN A 284 -65.90 -54.69 47.20
N SER A 285 -66.07 -53.38 47.37
CA SER A 285 -67.37 -52.73 47.45
C SER A 285 -67.31 -51.33 46.85
N GLN A 286 -68.33 -50.96 46.07
CA GLN A 286 -68.44 -49.63 45.39
C GLN A 286 -68.64 -48.50 46.46
N LYS A 287 -69.15 -48.82 47.63
CA LYS A 287 -69.38 -47.89 48.72
C LYS A 287 -68.27 -47.89 49.80
N GLY A 288 -67.27 -48.77 49.63
CA GLY A 288 -66.21 -48.87 50.61
C GLY A 288 -66.58 -49.35 52.00
N GLU A 289 -67.66 -50.05 52.13
CA GLU A 289 -68.11 -50.71 53.37
C GLU A 289 -67.62 -52.13 53.43
#